data_ba69acffa704c58cc12c41cc4f4d7cbc
#
_entry.id   ba69acffa704c58cc12c41cc4f4d7cbc
#
_cell.length_a   1.000
_cell.length_b   1.000
_cell.length_c   1.000
_cell.angle_alpha   90.00
_cell.angle_beta   90.00
_cell.angle_gamma   90.00
#
_symmetry.space_group_name_H-M   'P 1'
#
loop_
_entity.id
_entity.type
_entity.pdbx_description
1 polymer ?
#
loop_
_entity_poly.entity_id
_entity_poly.type
_entity_poly.pdbx_seq_one_letter_code
_entity_poly.pdbx_strand_id
1 'polypeptide(L)'
;MLTHWNKLLNTDCKVYELGDNFVYPIMRNGSTSLRSVVGRKYINEEIHKCKDIVVFLRDPADRFVSGLNEYCRQNKADLTQTWQLVKQGKFIDRHFSPQWIWLLHLSRFYQGKVSLKLVKDLITYCEVHLHGSKNNDTDVKLLDEFVQADQELMKYVGQTIDLETLVRKCKNVLS
;
A
#
# COMPACT_ATOMS: atom_id res chain seq x y z
N MET A 1 -1.42 17.09 -6.28
CA MET A 1 -1.59 15.65 -5.94
C MET A 1 -1.12 15.31 -4.52
N LEU A 2 0.11 15.62 -4.12
CA LEU A 2 0.63 15.24 -2.78
C LEU A 2 -0.16 15.82 -1.60
N THR A 3 -0.80 16.98 -1.75
CA THR A 3 -1.63 17.61 -0.72
C THR A 3 -2.80 16.75 -0.28
N HIS A 4 -3.35 15.93 -1.17
CA HIS A 4 -4.46 15.02 -0.86
C HIS A 4 -4.07 13.88 0.08
N TRP A 5 -2.77 13.53 0.12
CA TRP A 5 -2.24 12.41 0.92
C TRP A 5 -1.66 12.85 2.26
N ASN A 6 -1.77 14.14 2.61
CA ASN A 6 -1.20 14.66 3.87
C ASN A 6 -1.68 13.91 5.11
N LYS A 7 -2.94 13.45 5.13
CA LYS A 7 -3.44 12.66 6.26
C LYS A 7 -2.67 11.35 6.44
N LEU A 8 -2.39 10.63 5.33
CA LEU A 8 -1.60 9.40 5.39
C LEU A 8 -0.15 9.71 5.78
N LEU A 9 0.45 10.68 5.11
CA LEU A 9 1.85 11.05 5.30
C LEU A 9 2.17 11.60 6.69
N ASN A 10 1.17 12.06 7.45
CA ASN A 10 1.29 12.56 8.82
C ASN A 10 0.90 11.53 9.88
N THR A 11 0.65 10.28 9.51
CA THR A 11 0.44 9.19 10.47
C THR A 11 1.78 8.56 10.86
N ASP A 12 1.79 7.79 11.95
CA ASP A 12 2.94 6.97 12.30
C ASP A 12 3.26 5.97 11.19
N CYS A 13 4.52 5.94 10.78
CA CYS A 13 5.07 4.87 9.96
C CYS A 13 5.39 3.68 10.86
N LYS A 14 5.00 2.48 10.44
CA LYS A 14 5.14 1.26 11.26
C LYS A 14 5.71 0.13 10.44
N VAL A 15 6.80 -0.43 10.91
CA VAL A 15 7.44 -1.64 10.37
C VAL A 15 7.40 -2.72 11.44
N TYR A 16 7.25 -3.97 11.05
CA TYR A 16 7.12 -5.10 11.98
C TYR A 16 8.14 -6.17 11.65
N GLU A 17 8.59 -6.88 12.68
CA GLU A 17 9.34 -8.13 12.51
C GLU A 17 8.44 -9.22 11.93
N LEU A 18 8.97 -9.99 10.99
CA LEU A 18 8.33 -11.16 10.40
C LEU A 18 9.40 -12.25 10.20
N GLY A 19 9.55 -13.13 11.18
CA GLY A 19 10.69 -14.04 11.25
C GLY A 19 12.01 -13.25 11.30
N ASP A 20 12.94 -13.58 10.42
CA ASP A 20 14.25 -12.90 10.29
C ASP A 20 14.19 -11.63 9.42
N ASN A 21 13.02 -11.25 8.94
CA ASN A 21 12.80 -10.11 8.07
C ASN A 21 11.98 -9.02 8.77
N PHE A 22 11.92 -7.87 8.10
CA PHE A 22 11.02 -6.78 8.46
C PHE A 22 9.99 -6.59 7.37
N VAL A 23 8.77 -6.22 7.73
CA VAL A 23 7.68 -5.98 6.78
C VAL A 23 7.04 -4.62 7.00
N TYR A 24 6.84 -3.89 5.92
CA TYR A 24 6.06 -2.66 5.90
C TYR A 24 4.66 -2.96 5.34
N PRO A 25 3.61 -2.96 6.18
CA PRO A 25 2.27 -3.32 5.74
C PRO A 25 1.58 -2.17 5.05
N ILE A 26 1.25 -2.35 3.79
CA ILE A 26 0.35 -1.44 3.06
C ILE A 26 -1.10 -1.88 3.31
N MET A 27 -1.96 -0.92 3.64
CA MET A 27 -3.39 -1.20 3.85
C MET A 27 -4.02 -1.85 2.60
N ARG A 28 -4.86 -2.86 2.81
CA ARG A 28 -5.49 -3.71 1.78
C ARG A 28 -4.53 -4.63 1.01
N ASN A 29 -3.28 -4.73 1.44
CA ASN A 29 -2.31 -5.70 0.93
C ASN A 29 -2.05 -6.82 1.97
N GLY A 30 -3.09 -7.39 2.57
CA GLY A 30 -2.95 -8.44 3.58
C GLY A 30 -2.52 -7.93 4.97
N SER A 31 -2.58 -6.61 5.22
CA SER A 31 -2.14 -6.01 6.48
C SER A 31 -2.87 -6.53 7.72
N THR A 32 -4.14 -6.94 7.59
CA THR A 32 -4.90 -7.54 8.69
C THR A 32 -4.38 -8.93 9.02
N SER A 33 -4.10 -9.75 8.00
CA SER A 33 -3.54 -11.09 8.18
C SER A 33 -2.11 -11.03 8.74
N LEU A 34 -1.30 -10.08 8.29
CA LEU A 34 0.04 -9.86 8.82
C LEU A 34 0.03 -9.57 10.33
N ARG A 35 -0.93 -8.80 10.83
CA ARG A 35 -1.00 -8.42 12.25
C ARG A 35 -1.07 -9.61 13.21
N SER A 36 -1.56 -10.75 12.77
CA SER A 36 -1.68 -11.95 13.61
C SER A 36 -0.37 -12.74 13.74
N VAL A 37 0.63 -12.46 12.89
CA VAL A 37 1.87 -13.26 12.80
C VAL A 37 3.14 -12.44 12.96
N VAL A 38 3.03 -11.11 13.03
CA VAL A 38 4.18 -10.23 13.20
C VAL A 38 4.62 -10.12 14.65
N GLY A 39 5.91 -9.92 14.85
CA GLY A 39 6.56 -9.69 16.14
C GLY A 39 6.62 -8.21 16.52
N ARG A 40 7.81 -7.78 16.94
CA ARG A 40 8.05 -6.41 17.40
C ARG A 40 7.72 -5.37 16.34
N LYS A 41 7.17 -4.25 16.80
CA LYS A 41 6.86 -3.08 15.99
C LYS A 41 7.92 -1.98 16.18
N TYR A 42 8.33 -1.37 15.07
CA TYR A 42 9.20 -0.21 14.98
C TYR A 42 8.41 0.96 14.43
N ILE A 43 8.52 2.13 15.06
CA ILE A 43 7.71 3.31 14.73
C ILE A 43 8.65 4.48 14.39
N ASN A 44 8.35 5.16 13.28
CA ASN A 44 9.03 6.39 12.86
C ASN A 44 10.57 6.26 12.91
N GLU A 45 11.23 7.01 13.76
CA GLU A 45 12.68 7.05 13.85
C GLU A 45 13.33 5.72 14.24
N GLU A 46 12.60 4.79 14.85
CA GLU A 46 13.13 3.45 15.14
C GLU A 46 13.34 2.61 13.87
N ILE A 47 12.67 2.96 12.77
CA ILE A 47 12.69 2.20 11.51
C ILE A 47 14.09 2.17 10.89
N HIS A 48 14.98 3.15 11.18
CA HIS A 48 16.36 3.12 10.72
C HIS A 48 17.13 1.88 11.19
N LYS A 49 16.68 1.22 12.25
CA LYS A 49 17.27 -0.03 12.78
C LYS A 49 16.89 -1.26 11.96
N CYS A 50 15.82 -1.16 11.16
CA CYS A 50 15.36 -2.26 10.32
C CYS A 50 16.30 -2.45 9.13
N LYS A 51 16.42 -3.69 8.67
CA LYS A 51 17.15 -4.07 7.45
C LYS A 51 16.25 -4.92 6.57
N ASP A 52 16.50 -4.86 5.26
CA ASP A 52 15.83 -5.76 4.30
C ASP A 52 14.29 -5.77 4.46
N ILE A 53 13.70 -4.58 4.43
CA ILE A 53 12.24 -4.43 4.59
C ILE A 53 11.54 -5.04 3.36
N VAL A 54 10.65 -5.99 3.62
CA VAL A 54 9.77 -6.59 2.61
C VAL A 54 8.48 -5.77 2.51
N VAL A 55 8.04 -5.50 1.29
CA VAL A 55 6.77 -4.84 0.99
C VAL A 55 5.96 -5.73 0.06
N PHE A 56 4.76 -6.10 0.50
CA PHE A 56 3.84 -6.87 -0.31
C PHE A 56 2.93 -5.95 -1.10
N LEU A 57 2.95 -6.13 -2.43
CA LEU A 57 2.16 -5.37 -3.38
C LEU A 57 1.00 -6.20 -3.92
N ARG A 58 -0.08 -5.54 -4.25
CA ARG A 58 -1.25 -6.10 -4.90
C ARG A 58 -1.46 -5.43 -6.25
N ASP A 59 -2.17 -6.10 -7.17
CA ASP A 59 -2.63 -5.45 -8.40
C ASP A 59 -3.30 -4.11 -8.06
N PRO A 60 -2.90 -3.00 -8.70
CA PRO A 60 -3.40 -1.66 -8.35
C PRO A 60 -4.91 -1.52 -8.52
N ALA A 61 -5.49 -2.12 -9.57
CA ALA A 61 -6.93 -2.06 -9.84
C ALA A 61 -7.72 -2.83 -8.77
N ASP A 62 -7.32 -4.07 -8.51
CA ASP A 62 -7.94 -4.91 -7.48
C ASP A 62 -7.85 -4.26 -6.09
N ARG A 63 -6.70 -3.66 -5.79
CA ARG A 63 -6.49 -2.97 -4.53
C ARG A 63 -7.41 -1.77 -4.38
N PHE A 64 -7.53 -0.95 -5.43
CA PHE A 64 -8.38 0.23 -5.45
C PHE A 64 -9.84 -0.16 -5.20
N VAL A 65 -10.38 -1.09 -5.99
CA VAL A 65 -11.78 -1.57 -5.86
C VAL A 65 -12.02 -2.15 -4.46
N SER A 66 -11.12 -3.01 -3.98
CA SER A 66 -11.22 -3.58 -2.63
C SER A 66 -11.18 -2.50 -1.54
N GLY A 67 -10.36 -1.48 -1.71
CA GLY A 67 -10.24 -0.36 -0.78
C GLY A 67 -11.47 0.52 -0.74
N LEU A 68 -12.02 0.86 -1.90
CA LEU A 68 -13.23 1.66 -2.03
C LEU A 68 -14.45 0.95 -1.42
N ASN A 69 -14.64 -0.33 -1.74
CA ASN A 69 -15.71 -1.15 -1.18
C ASN A 69 -15.61 -1.26 0.35
N GLU A 70 -14.40 -1.47 0.87
CA GLU A 70 -14.18 -1.56 2.31
C GLU A 70 -14.45 -0.23 3.03
N TYR A 71 -14.02 0.89 2.44
CA TYR A 71 -14.35 2.21 2.96
C TYR A 71 -15.87 2.40 3.06
N CYS A 72 -16.61 2.12 1.98
CA CYS A 72 -18.07 2.27 1.95
C CYS A 72 -18.74 1.36 2.96
N ARG A 73 -18.29 0.11 3.10
CA ARG A 73 -18.80 -0.84 4.08
C ARG A 73 -18.60 -0.36 5.53
N GLN A 74 -17.40 0.11 5.87
CA GLN A 74 -17.07 0.57 7.23
C GLN A 74 -17.81 1.84 7.62
N ASN A 75 -17.99 2.76 6.67
CA ASN A 75 -18.58 4.07 6.92
C ASN A 75 -20.08 4.14 6.56
N LYS A 76 -20.67 3.03 6.10
CA LYS A 76 -22.06 2.97 5.60
C LYS A 76 -22.32 4.02 4.51
N ALA A 77 -21.30 4.27 3.68
CA ALA A 77 -21.33 5.24 2.61
C ALA A 77 -21.85 4.62 1.31
N ASP A 78 -22.58 5.41 0.52
CA ASP A 78 -23.01 4.98 -0.81
C ASP A 78 -21.81 4.90 -1.77
N LEU A 79 -21.67 3.76 -2.45
CA LEU A 79 -20.55 3.50 -3.35
C LEU A 79 -20.54 4.44 -4.56
N THR A 80 -21.71 4.68 -5.15
CA THR A 80 -21.83 5.52 -6.35
C THR A 80 -21.47 6.97 -6.04
N GLN A 81 -22.00 7.50 -4.94
CA GLN A 81 -21.70 8.86 -4.49
C GLN A 81 -20.20 8.99 -4.12
N THR A 82 -19.65 8.03 -3.38
CA THR A 82 -18.24 8.02 -3.00
C THR A 82 -17.36 8.00 -4.25
N TRP A 83 -17.68 7.16 -5.22
CA TRP A 83 -16.95 7.09 -6.47
C TRP A 83 -17.02 8.40 -7.26
N GLN A 84 -18.16 9.07 -7.31
CA GLN A 84 -18.27 10.38 -7.97
C GLN A 84 -17.35 11.42 -7.31
N LEU A 85 -17.27 11.44 -5.97
CA LEU A 85 -16.36 12.34 -5.25
C LEU A 85 -14.89 12.01 -5.53
N VAL A 86 -14.53 10.74 -5.60
CA VAL A 86 -13.17 10.30 -5.96
C VAL A 86 -12.81 10.76 -7.37
N LYS A 87 -13.69 10.53 -8.35
CA LYS A 87 -13.46 10.97 -9.75
C LYS A 87 -13.26 12.48 -9.87
N GLN A 88 -13.94 13.26 -9.03
CA GLN A 88 -13.82 14.71 -9.00
C GLN A 88 -12.59 15.20 -8.22
N GLY A 89 -11.78 14.29 -7.67
CA GLY A 89 -10.65 14.64 -6.81
C GLY A 89 -11.05 15.26 -5.47
N LYS A 90 -12.33 15.21 -5.10
CA LYS A 90 -12.87 15.80 -3.86
C LYS A 90 -12.75 14.91 -2.64
N PHE A 91 -12.54 13.63 -2.86
CA PHE A 91 -12.44 12.65 -1.78
C PHE A 91 -11.36 11.62 -2.06
N ILE A 92 -10.53 11.38 -1.05
CA ILE A 92 -9.45 10.41 -1.06
C ILE A 92 -9.33 9.81 0.33
N ASP A 93 -9.16 8.48 0.40
CA ASP A 93 -8.96 7.76 1.65
C ASP A 93 -7.81 6.76 1.56
N ARG A 94 -7.18 6.49 2.70
CA ARG A 94 -6.05 5.55 2.79
C ARG A 94 -6.38 4.12 2.37
N HIS A 95 -7.65 3.70 2.41
CA HIS A 95 -8.05 2.37 1.99
C HIS A 95 -7.81 2.12 0.51
N PHE A 96 -7.91 3.16 -0.32
CA PHE A 96 -7.70 3.07 -1.77
C PHE A 96 -6.62 4.02 -2.30
N SER A 97 -5.76 4.57 -1.42
CA SER A 97 -4.59 5.36 -1.84
C SER A 97 -3.62 4.54 -2.69
N PRO A 98 -2.95 5.11 -3.69
CA PRO A 98 -1.90 4.41 -4.44
C PRO A 98 -0.82 3.82 -3.53
N GLN A 99 -0.25 2.68 -3.91
CA GLN A 99 0.75 1.98 -3.09
C GLN A 99 2.05 2.75 -3.00
N TRP A 100 2.45 3.46 -4.06
CA TRP A 100 3.66 4.26 -4.05
C TRP A 100 3.65 5.38 -3.00
N ILE A 101 2.47 5.90 -2.62
CA ILE A 101 2.33 6.88 -1.52
C ILE A 101 2.75 6.28 -0.18
N TRP A 102 2.49 5.00 0.04
CA TRP A 102 2.94 4.28 1.23
C TRP A 102 4.47 4.14 1.24
N LEU A 103 5.08 3.89 0.08
CA LEU A 103 6.54 3.86 -0.05
C LEU A 103 7.15 5.25 0.14
N LEU A 104 6.51 6.30 -0.35
CA LEU A 104 6.89 7.67 -0.06
C LEU A 104 6.82 7.97 1.45
N HIS A 105 5.81 7.45 2.16
CA HIS A 105 5.70 7.56 3.60
C HIS A 105 6.87 6.84 4.30
N LEU A 106 7.15 5.60 3.92
CA LEU A 106 8.27 4.83 4.46
C LEU A 106 9.62 5.54 4.24
N SER A 107 9.83 6.15 3.06
CA SER A 107 11.10 6.81 2.72
C SER A 107 11.44 8.02 3.59
N ARG A 108 10.51 8.53 4.38
CA ARG A 108 10.78 9.58 5.36
C ARG A 108 11.55 9.09 6.58
N PHE A 109 11.49 7.79 6.85
CA PHE A 109 12.06 7.17 8.06
C PHE A 109 13.08 6.08 7.73
N TYR A 110 13.17 5.65 6.47
CA TYR A 110 14.03 4.57 6.03
C TYR A 110 14.76 4.91 4.73
N GLN A 111 16.09 4.74 4.74
CA GLN A 111 16.99 5.03 3.61
C GLN A 111 17.73 3.78 3.12
N GLY A 112 17.08 2.63 3.21
CA GLY A 112 17.66 1.35 2.79
C GLY A 112 16.96 0.75 1.57
N LYS A 113 17.26 -0.52 1.33
CA LYS A 113 16.64 -1.30 0.27
C LYS A 113 15.34 -1.93 0.74
N VAL A 114 14.40 -2.06 -0.19
CA VAL A 114 13.15 -2.80 -0.01
C VAL A 114 13.06 -3.94 -1.00
N SER A 115 12.52 -5.07 -0.56
CA SER A 115 12.21 -6.22 -1.41
C SER A 115 10.73 -6.25 -1.72
N LEU A 116 10.37 -6.18 -2.99
CA LEU A 116 8.98 -6.12 -3.44
C LEU A 116 8.47 -7.51 -3.81
N LYS A 117 7.38 -7.93 -3.20
CA LYS A 117 6.72 -9.22 -3.42
C LYS A 117 5.24 -9.05 -3.68
N LEU A 118 4.60 -10.04 -4.29
CA LEU A 118 3.14 -10.03 -4.45
C LEU A 118 2.45 -10.56 -3.19
N VAL A 119 1.27 -10.01 -2.90
CA VAL A 119 0.45 -10.48 -1.76
C VAL A 119 0.13 -11.97 -1.84
N LYS A 120 -0.05 -12.53 -3.04
CA LYS A 120 -0.25 -13.97 -3.23
C LYS A 120 0.90 -14.82 -2.68
N ASP A 121 2.11 -14.27 -2.65
CA ASP A 121 3.31 -14.96 -2.14
C ASP A 121 3.37 -14.91 -0.60
N LEU A 122 2.53 -14.09 0.04
CA LEU A 122 2.47 -13.95 1.48
C LEU A 122 2.08 -15.26 2.17
N ILE A 123 1.20 -16.05 1.56
CA ILE A 123 0.77 -17.36 2.09
C ILE A 123 1.96 -18.29 2.21
N THR A 124 2.75 -18.41 1.14
CA THR A 124 3.96 -19.26 1.12
C THR A 124 5.03 -18.74 2.07
N TYR A 125 5.11 -17.42 2.23
CA TYR A 125 6.15 -16.77 3.03
C TYR A 125 5.87 -16.83 4.54
N CYS A 126 4.60 -16.77 4.97
CA CYS A 126 4.21 -16.60 6.37
C CYS A 126 3.22 -17.65 6.87
N GLU A 127 2.79 -18.61 6.04
CA GLU A 127 1.70 -19.56 6.37
C GLU A 127 0.40 -18.87 6.84
N VAL A 128 0.14 -17.66 6.34
CA VAL A 128 -1.00 -16.84 6.73
C VAL A 128 -2.16 -17.02 5.77
N HIS A 129 -3.34 -17.28 6.30
CA HIS A 129 -4.58 -17.28 5.51
C HIS A 129 -5.00 -15.85 5.17
N LEU A 130 -4.93 -15.51 3.88
CA LEU A 130 -5.48 -14.25 3.39
C LEU A 130 -7.01 -14.32 3.46
N HIS A 131 -7.61 -13.45 4.27
CA HIS A 131 -9.05 -13.25 4.21
C HIS A 131 -9.38 -12.51 2.91
N GLY A 132 -9.78 -13.28 1.88
CA GLY A 132 -10.22 -12.71 0.61
C GLY A 132 -11.47 -11.87 0.81
N SER A 133 -11.39 -10.57 0.59
CA SER A 133 -12.60 -9.80 0.30
C SER A 133 -13.07 -10.27 -1.09
N LYS A 134 -14.26 -10.88 -1.16
CA LYS A 134 -14.91 -11.11 -2.44
C LYS A 134 -15.05 -9.74 -3.11
N ASN A 135 -14.35 -9.55 -4.21
CA ASN A 135 -14.58 -8.40 -5.07
C ASN A 135 -15.99 -8.57 -5.63
N ASN A 136 -16.93 -7.73 -5.20
CA ASN A 136 -18.14 -7.55 -5.97
C ASN A 136 -17.69 -6.88 -7.28
N ASP A 137 -18.12 -7.43 -8.42
CA ASP A 137 -17.89 -6.89 -9.76
C ASP A 137 -18.52 -5.49 -9.88
N THR A 138 -17.85 -4.52 -9.30
CA THR A 138 -18.17 -3.11 -9.53
C THR A 138 -17.26 -2.66 -10.66
N ASP A 139 -17.86 -2.35 -11.81
CA ASP A 139 -17.20 -1.84 -13.01
C ASP A 139 -16.69 -0.41 -12.77
N VAL A 140 -15.72 -0.29 -11.83
CA VAL A 140 -15.11 0.96 -11.43
C VAL A 140 -13.94 1.21 -12.37
N LYS A 141 -14.14 2.04 -13.40
CA LYS A 141 -13.03 2.55 -14.23
C LYS A 141 -12.10 3.36 -13.33
N LEU A 142 -10.87 2.88 -13.22
CA LEU A 142 -9.83 3.58 -12.47
C LEU A 142 -9.45 4.87 -13.20
N LEU A 143 -9.17 5.90 -12.41
CA LEU A 143 -8.50 7.09 -12.95
C LEU A 143 -7.06 6.71 -13.26
N ASP A 144 -6.62 6.94 -14.50
CA ASP A 144 -5.27 6.60 -14.95
C ASP A 144 -4.19 7.18 -14.02
N GLU A 145 -4.38 8.41 -13.53
CA GLU A 145 -3.48 9.07 -12.60
C GLU A 145 -3.31 8.34 -11.26
N PHE A 146 -4.35 7.60 -10.80
CA PHE A 146 -4.27 6.82 -9.57
C PHE A 146 -3.40 5.58 -9.71
N VAL A 147 -3.28 5.06 -10.92
CA VAL A 147 -2.70 3.73 -11.17
C VAL A 147 -1.33 3.82 -11.82
N GLN A 148 -1.02 4.90 -12.56
CA GLN A 148 0.23 5.01 -13.34
C GLN A 148 1.49 4.80 -12.50
N ALA A 149 1.60 5.46 -11.35
CA ALA A 149 2.76 5.29 -10.48
C ALA A 149 2.80 3.91 -9.83
N ASP A 150 1.64 3.32 -9.52
CA ASP A 150 1.57 1.95 -9.02
C ASP A 150 1.89 0.93 -10.11
N GLN A 151 1.53 1.18 -11.37
CA GLN A 151 1.96 0.36 -12.52
C GLN A 151 3.47 0.41 -12.70
N GLU A 152 4.09 1.58 -12.55
CA GLU A 152 5.56 1.68 -12.53
C GLU A 152 6.15 0.86 -11.38
N LEU A 153 5.59 0.97 -10.17
CA LEU A 153 6.01 0.21 -9.00
C LEU A 153 5.96 -1.31 -9.25
N MET A 154 4.90 -1.80 -9.90
CA MET A 154 4.72 -3.24 -10.19
C MET A 154 5.81 -3.83 -11.08
N LYS A 155 6.53 -3.05 -11.87
CA LYS A 155 7.66 -3.51 -12.70
C LYS A 155 8.84 -4.02 -11.86
N TYR A 156 8.92 -3.64 -10.60
CA TYR A 156 10.02 -4.00 -9.69
C TYR A 156 9.67 -5.15 -8.73
N VAL A 157 8.50 -5.77 -8.89
CA VAL A 157 8.11 -6.97 -8.14
C VAL A 157 9.15 -8.09 -8.37
N GLY A 158 9.54 -8.76 -7.30
CA GLY A 158 10.59 -9.78 -7.31
C GLY A 158 12.01 -9.23 -7.19
N GLN A 159 12.17 -7.91 -7.08
CA GLN A 159 13.46 -7.25 -6.96
C GLN A 159 13.67 -6.66 -5.57
N THR A 160 14.95 -6.49 -5.22
CA THR A 160 15.39 -5.67 -4.08
C THR A 160 15.99 -4.39 -4.64
N ILE A 161 15.43 -3.25 -4.26
CA ILE A 161 15.78 -1.95 -4.82
C ILE A 161 15.92 -0.90 -3.71
N ASP A 162 16.80 0.08 -3.93
CA ASP A 162 16.90 1.25 -3.08
C ASP A 162 15.57 2.04 -3.06
N LEU A 163 15.05 2.31 -1.85
CA LEU A 163 13.72 2.89 -1.67
C LEU A 163 13.62 4.30 -2.26
N GLU A 164 14.65 5.13 -2.10
CA GLU A 164 14.65 6.49 -2.66
C GLU A 164 14.60 6.46 -4.19
N THR A 165 15.39 5.59 -4.79
CA THR A 165 15.39 5.36 -6.24
C THR A 165 14.02 4.92 -6.73
N LEU A 166 13.38 3.98 -6.03
CA LEU A 166 12.05 3.48 -6.37
C LEU A 166 10.99 4.59 -6.30
N VAL A 167 10.97 5.36 -5.23
CA VAL A 167 10.03 6.48 -5.04
C VAL A 167 10.22 7.54 -6.12
N ARG A 168 11.47 7.86 -6.49
CA ARG A 168 11.76 8.79 -7.58
C ARG A 168 11.23 8.30 -8.92
N LYS A 169 11.38 7.02 -9.23
CA LYS A 169 10.84 6.41 -10.47
C LYS A 169 9.31 6.54 -10.52
N CYS A 170 8.62 6.24 -9.43
CA CYS A 170 7.17 6.39 -9.34
C CYS A 170 6.72 7.85 -9.52
N LYS A 171 7.45 8.82 -8.95
CA LYS A 171 7.14 10.25 -9.12
C LYS A 171 7.30 10.70 -10.57
N ASN A 172 8.32 10.21 -11.27
CA ASN A 172 8.64 10.66 -12.63
C ASN A 172 7.56 10.31 -13.66
N VAL A 173 6.74 9.29 -13.42
CA VAL A 173 5.61 8.97 -14.32
C VAL A 173 4.40 9.89 -14.12
N LEU A 174 4.42 10.72 -13.08
CA LEU A 174 3.35 11.68 -12.74
C LEU A 174 3.68 13.12 -13.16
N SER A 175 4.88 13.35 -13.70
CA SER A 175 5.38 14.67 -14.13
C SER A 175 5.19 14.87 -15.69
#